data_7d97dc004bc2df0e49529963d4dbe1fa
#
_entry.id   7d97dc004bc2df0e49529963d4dbe1fa
#
_cell.length_a   1.000
_cell.length_b   1.000
_cell.length_c   1.000
_cell.angle_alpha   90.00
_cell.angle_beta   90.00
_cell.angle_gamma   90.00
#
_symmetry.space_group_name_H-M   'P 1'
#
loop_
_entity.id
_entity.type
_entity.pdbx_description
1 polymer ?
#
loop_
_entity_poly.entity_id
_entity_poly.type
_entity_poly.pdbx_seq_one_letter_code
_entity_poly.pdbx_strand_id
1 'polypeptide(L)'
;MTRTKKTTAPAKTKEIGLGFITELDRYLFGQGTHYKIFEKLGAHPKTYKGKAGMYFAVWAPHAKAVGVVGDFNGWDPDAAPMSPLADSGIYEAFIPGVGLGELYKFAITTQEGMILFKADPYAVHAEFRPGTASITEDINGFKWDDAAWMETRKKADPVKSPMAIYEVHLGSWRKKDRPQKE
;
A
#
# COMPACT_ATOMS: atom_id res chain seq x y z
N MET A 1 -34.00 7.79 36.91
CA MET A 1 -32.93 6.77 36.96
C MET A 1 -32.20 6.76 35.61
N THR A 2 -31.11 7.46 35.54
CA THR A 2 -30.32 7.63 34.31
C THR A 2 -29.28 6.50 34.18
N ARG A 3 -29.48 5.63 33.23
CA ARG A 3 -28.62 4.44 32.99
C ARG A 3 -27.37 4.89 32.22
N THR A 4 -26.27 5.08 32.93
CA THR A 4 -24.94 5.35 32.37
C THR A 4 -24.49 4.13 31.55
N LYS A 5 -24.39 4.28 30.21
CA LYS A 5 -23.73 3.30 29.35
C LYS A 5 -22.22 3.31 29.64
N LYS A 6 -21.72 2.24 30.24
CA LYS A 6 -20.28 1.97 30.32
C LYS A 6 -19.77 1.77 28.90
N THR A 7 -18.98 2.72 28.41
CA THR A 7 -18.19 2.57 27.19
C THR A 7 -17.04 1.60 27.52
N THR A 8 -17.17 0.36 27.11
CA THR A 8 -16.07 -0.62 27.15
C THR A 8 -15.02 -0.15 26.17
N ALA A 9 -13.79 0.05 26.66
CA ALA A 9 -12.64 0.29 25.78
C ALA A 9 -12.52 -0.85 24.76
N PRO A 10 -12.14 -0.57 23.49
CA PRO A 10 -11.96 -1.61 22.48
C PRO A 10 -10.93 -2.63 22.98
N ALA A 11 -11.30 -3.91 22.91
CA ALA A 11 -10.40 -5.01 23.22
C ALA A 11 -9.11 -4.83 22.38
N LYS A 12 -7.93 -4.96 23.03
CA LYS A 12 -6.64 -4.93 22.31
C LYS A 12 -6.68 -6.03 21.27
N THR A 13 -6.68 -5.64 20.00
CA THR A 13 -6.60 -6.57 18.86
C THR A 13 -5.28 -7.31 18.96
N LYS A 14 -5.32 -8.64 18.97
CA LYS A 14 -4.11 -9.47 19.05
C LYS A 14 -3.25 -9.22 17.80
N GLU A 15 -2.01 -8.84 18.00
CA GLU A 15 -1.03 -8.69 16.94
C GLU A 15 -0.62 -10.07 16.43
N ILE A 16 -0.46 -10.18 15.11
CA ILE A 16 0.00 -11.40 14.43
C ILE A 16 1.14 -11.03 13.48
N GLY A 17 2.07 -11.96 13.26
CA GLY A 17 3.21 -11.72 12.38
C GLY A 17 4.06 -10.55 12.86
N LEU A 18 4.29 -9.59 11.97
CA LEU A 18 5.03 -8.34 12.25
C LEU A 18 4.19 -7.29 13.02
N GLY A 19 2.90 -7.52 13.21
CA GLY A 19 1.99 -6.63 13.93
C GLY A 19 1.38 -5.49 13.09
N PHE A 20 1.64 -5.44 11.79
CA PHE A 20 1.07 -4.41 10.90
C PHE A 20 -0.31 -4.80 10.35
N ILE A 21 -0.60 -6.10 10.24
CA ILE A 21 -1.91 -6.66 9.92
C ILE A 21 -2.46 -7.34 11.17
N THR A 22 -3.67 -6.97 11.57
CA THR A 22 -4.32 -7.51 12.77
C THR A 22 -5.22 -8.69 12.45
N GLU A 23 -5.69 -9.43 13.47
CA GLU A 23 -6.70 -10.47 13.29
C GLU A 23 -7.99 -9.92 12.69
N LEU A 24 -8.37 -8.70 13.04
CA LEU A 24 -9.55 -8.03 12.46
C LEU A 24 -9.33 -7.73 10.97
N ASP A 25 -8.15 -7.23 10.59
CA ASP A 25 -7.82 -6.99 9.18
C ASP A 25 -7.93 -8.29 8.37
N ARG A 26 -7.39 -9.41 8.88
CA ARG A 26 -7.50 -10.72 8.25
C ARG A 26 -8.94 -11.17 8.09
N TYR A 27 -9.72 -11.07 9.16
CA TYR A 27 -11.14 -11.45 9.15
C TYR A 27 -11.92 -10.64 8.12
N LEU A 28 -11.81 -9.32 8.14
CA LEU A 28 -12.49 -8.44 7.21
C LEU A 28 -12.04 -8.68 5.76
N PHE A 29 -10.74 -8.93 5.55
CA PHE A 29 -10.21 -9.25 4.23
C PHE A 29 -10.79 -10.57 3.71
N GLY A 30 -10.81 -11.62 4.53
CA GLY A 30 -11.42 -12.91 4.19
C GLY A 30 -12.91 -12.83 3.91
N GLN A 31 -13.64 -11.86 4.50
CA GLN A 31 -15.05 -11.59 4.22
C GLN A 31 -15.27 -10.69 2.99
N GLY A 32 -14.20 -10.15 2.38
CA GLY A 32 -14.32 -9.19 1.28
C GLY A 32 -14.86 -7.82 1.69
N THR A 33 -14.80 -7.48 2.98
CA THR A 33 -15.36 -6.23 3.54
C THR A 33 -14.32 -5.27 4.07
N HIS A 34 -13.03 -5.56 3.84
CA HIS A 34 -11.94 -4.67 4.26
C HIS A 34 -11.68 -3.58 3.21
N TYR A 35 -12.51 -2.53 3.19
CA TYR A 35 -12.42 -1.44 2.20
C TYR A 35 -11.12 -0.62 2.25
N LYS A 36 -10.34 -0.75 3.33
CA LYS A 36 -9.06 -0.05 3.52
C LYS A 36 -7.85 -1.00 3.50
N ILE A 37 -7.99 -2.17 2.87
CA ILE A 37 -6.90 -3.14 2.83
C ILE A 37 -5.65 -2.60 2.11
N PHE A 38 -5.81 -1.61 1.23
CA PHE A 38 -4.70 -0.91 0.56
C PHE A 38 -3.77 -0.16 1.53
N GLU A 39 -4.20 0.12 2.77
CA GLU A 39 -3.35 0.67 3.83
C GLU A 39 -2.47 -0.41 4.49
N LYS A 40 -2.67 -1.68 4.13
CA LYS A 40 -2.03 -2.85 4.71
C LYS A 40 -1.23 -3.66 3.69
N LEU A 41 -1.86 -3.98 2.54
CA LEU A 41 -1.18 -4.66 1.44
C LEU A 41 -0.44 -3.64 0.58
N GLY A 42 0.64 -4.08 -0.07
CA GLY A 42 1.54 -3.23 -0.83
C GLY A 42 2.85 -2.94 -0.09
N ALA A 43 3.50 -1.84 -0.48
CA ALA A 43 4.73 -1.34 0.14
C ALA A 43 4.45 -0.08 0.96
N HIS A 44 4.81 -0.09 2.24
CA HIS A 44 4.55 1.01 3.16
C HIS A 44 5.79 1.37 3.98
N PRO A 45 6.22 2.65 4.01
CA PRO A 45 7.30 3.07 4.89
C PRO A 45 6.88 2.89 6.36
N LYS A 46 7.69 2.18 7.12
CA LYS A 46 7.44 1.86 8.54
C LYS A 46 8.72 1.92 9.35
N THR A 47 8.55 2.02 10.66
CA THR A 47 9.62 1.77 11.63
C THR A 47 9.29 0.50 12.41
N TYR A 48 10.19 -0.47 12.38
CA TYR A 48 10.04 -1.73 13.09
C TYR A 48 11.28 -2.00 13.94
N LYS A 49 11.07 -2.27 15.23
CA LYS A 49 12.15 -2.48 16.23
C LYS A 49 13.23 -1.40 16.17
N GLY A 50 12.80 -0.13 16.04
CA GLY A 50 13.68 1.04 16.02
C GLY A 50 14.43 1.28 14.69
N LYS A 51 14.20 0.49 13.66
CA LYS A 51 14.80 0.66 12.33
C LYS A 51 13.75 1.16 11.33
N ALA A 52 14.07 2.24 10.62
CA ALA A 52 13.27 2.68 9.48
C ALA A 52 13.50 1.75 8.29
N GLY A 53 12.46 1.55 7.48
CA GLY A 53 12.51 0.69 6.30
C GLY A 53 11.17 0.56 5.62
N MET A 54 11.03 -0.42 4.76
CA MET A 54 9.81 -0.68 4.00
C MET A 54 9.17 -1.99 4.46
N TYR A 55 7.89 -1.90 4.78
CA TYR A 55 7.02 -3.04 5.01
C TYR A 55 6.36 -3.44 3.69
N PHE A 56 6.40 -4.71 3.36
CA PHE A 56 5.78 -5.28 2.18
C PHE A 56 4.77 -6.34 2.60
N ALA A 57 3.60 -6.33 1.97
CA ALA A 57 2.61 -7.38 2.15
C ALA A 57 1.87 -7.65 0.84
N VAL A 58 1.63 -8.93 0.54
CA VAL A 58 0.94 -9.37 -0.66
C VAL A 58 0.07 -10.58 -0.38
N TRP A 59 -1.08 -10.65 -1.04
CA TRP A 59 -1.94 -11.84 -1.01
C TRP A 59 -1.57 -12.76 -2.17
N ALA A 60 -1.06 -13.94 -1.83
CA ALA A 60 -0.62 -14.96 -2.78
C ALA A 60 -0.98 -16.37 -2.26
N PRO A 61 -2.29 -16.70 -2.18
CA PRO A 61 -2.78 -17.90 -1.45
C PRO A 61 -2.32 -19.22 -2.05
N HIS A 62 -1.90 -19.22 -3.31
CA HIS A 62 -1.42 -20.44 -4.00
C HIS A 62 0.11 -20.49 -4.12
N ALA A 63 0.83 -19.52 -3.56
CA ALA A 63 2.28 -19.53 -3.59
C ALA A 63 2.84 -20.58 -2.63
N LYS A 64 3.91 -21.25 -3.05
CA LYS A 64 4.75 -22.09 -2.16
C LYS A 64 5.64 -21.22 -1.29
N ALA A 65 6.20 -20.15 -1.86
CA ALA A 65 6.98 -19.13 -1.18
C ALA A 65 6.86 -17.80 -1.90
N VAL A 66 7.13 -16.70 -1.18
CA VAL A 66 7.15 -15.34 -1.73
C VAL A 66 8.40 -14.64 -1.23
N GLY A 67 9.07 -13.90 -2.12
CA GLY A 67 10.17 -12.97 -1.78
C GLY A 67 9.89 -11.58 -2.34
N VAL A 68 10.58 -10.59 -1.81
CA VAL A 68 10.62 -9.23 -2.40
C VAL A 68 11.93 -9.07 -3.12
N VAL A 69 11.88 -8.63 -4.37
CA VAL A 69 13.06 -8.35 -5.20
C VAL A 69 13.05 -6.91 -5.66
N GLY A 70 14.23 -6.32 -5.78
CA GLY A 70 14.39 -4.94 -6.23
C GLY A 70 15.86 -4.56 -6.34
N ASP A 71 16.14 -3.30 -6.70
CA ASP A 71 17.51 -2.81 -6.83
C ASP A 71 18.27 -2.93 -5.50
N PHE A 72 17.58 -2.79 -4.37
CA PHE A 72 18.15 -2.89 -3.01
C PHE A 72 18.71 -4.27 -2.65
N ASN A 73 18.39 -5.33 -3.39
CA ASN A 73 18.89 -6.67 -3.14
C ASN A 73 19.38 -7.40 -4.42
N GLY A 74 19.63 -6.61 -5.50
CA GLY A 74 20.13 -7.17 -6.77
C GLY A 74 19.13 -8.08 -7.48
N TRP A 75 17.83 -7.93 -7.21
CA TRP A 75 16.75 -8.76 -7.79
C TRP A 75 16.85 -10.25 -7.44
N ASP A 76 17.54 -10.58 -6.33
CA ASP A 76 17.70 -11.95 -5.85
C ASP A 76 16.42 -12.41 -5.11
N PRO A 77 15.71 -13.44 -5.61
CA PRO A 77 14.47 -13.94 -5.02
C PRO A 77 14.64 -14.53 -3.60
N ASP A 78 15.84 -14.93 -3.24
CA ASP A 78 16.16 -15.55 -1.95
C ASP A 78 16.67 -14.55 -0.90
N ALA A 79 17.03 -13.33 -1.32
CA ALA A 79 17.64 -12.33 -0.43
C ALA A 79 16.64 -11.70 0.57
N ALA A 80 15.36 -11.64 0.25
CA ALA A 80 14.32 -11.06 1.11
C ALA A 80 13.05 -11.92 1.13
N PRO A 81 13.08 -13.09 1.77
CA PRO A 81 11.92 -13.96 1.88
C PRO A 81 10.84 -13.34 2.75
N MET A 82 9.58 -13.54 2.35
CA MET A 82 8.40 -13.10 3.10
C MET A 82 7.84 -14.25 3.94
N SER A 83 7.34 -13.91 5.12
CA SER A 83 6.72 -14.87 6.02
C SER A 83 5.21 -14.96 5.76
N PRO A 84 4.62 -16.17 5.70
CA PRO A 84 3.18 -16.31 5.59
C PRO A 84 2.51 -15.87 6.90
N LEU A 85 1.39 -15.15 6.76
CA LEU A 85 0.59 -14.69 7.90
C LEU A 85 -0.51 -15.72 8.20
N ALA A 86 -0.12 -16.77 8.91
CA ALA A 86 -0.95 -17.94 9.21
C ALA A 86 -1.57 -18.55 7.92
N ASP A 87 -2.88 -18.79 7.92
CA ASP A 87 -3.66 -19.41 6.84
C ASP A 87 -4.36 -18.42 5.90
N SER A 88 -4.03 -17.12 6.02
CA SER A 88 -4.71 -16.05 5.26
C SER A 88 -4.33 -15.99 3.78
N GLY A 89 -3.26 -16.65 3.38
CA GLY A 89 -2.65 -16.48 2.05
C GLY A 89 -1.91 -15.15 1.89
N ILE A 90 -1.81 -14.34 2.94
CA ILE A 90 -1.02 -13.10 2.94
C ILE A 90 0.41 -13.44 3.36
N TYR A 91 1.37 -12.88 2.66
CA TYR A 91 2.79 -12.91 3.00
C TYR A 91 3.24 -11.51 3.37
N GLU A 92 4.12 -11.38 4.35
CA GLU A 92 4.66 -10.10 4.79
C GLU A 92 6.17 -10.15 5.05
N ALA A 93 6.82 -9.02 4.83
CA ALA A 93 8.22 -8.79 5.21
C ALA A 93 8.44 -7.33 5.60
N PHE A 94 9.44 -7.10 6.46
CA PHE A 94 9.97 -5.77 6.72
C PHE A 94 11.45 -5.75 6.36
N ILE A 95 11.84 -4.84 5.47
CA ILE A 95 13.21 -4.71 4.99
C ILE A 95 13.77 -3.38 5.50
N PRO A 96 14.68 -3.40 6.48
CA PRO A 96 15.28 -2.19 7.01
C PRO A 96 16.17 -1.52 5.97
N GLY A 97 16.17 -0.18 5.97
CA GLY A 97 17.00 0.64 5.09
C GLY A 97 16.46 0.83 3.66
N VAL A 98 15.43 0.10 3.25
CA VAL A 98 14.76 0.36 1.97
C VAL A 98 13.98 1.65 2.08
N GLY A 99 14.24 2.60 1.17
CA GLY A 99 13.66 3.93 1.11
C GLY A 99 12.47 4.05 0.15
N LEU A 100 12.13 5.30 -0.18
CA LEU A 100 11.19 5.63 -1.25
C LEU A 100 11.92 5.70 -2.59
N GLY A 101 11.19 5.44 -3.69
CA GLY A 101 11.72 5.49 -5.05
C GLY A 101 12.39 4.19 -5.51
N GLU A 102 12.41 3.15 -4.70
CA GLU A 102 13.01 1.86 -5.04
C GLU A 102 12.11 1.03 -5.95
N LEU A 103 12.70 0.47 -7.01
CA LEU A 103 12.03 -0.50 -7.87
C LEU A 103 11.89 -1.84 -7.17
N TYR A 104 10.72 -2.47 -7.24
CA TYR A 104 10.50 -3.78 -6.66
C TYR A 104 9.45 -4.61 -7.40
N LYS A 105 9.50 -5.92 -7.16
CA LYS A 105 8.47 -6.90 -7.52
C LYS A 105 8.35 -7.94 -6.41
N PHE A 106 7.27 -8.73 -6.48
CA PHE A 106 7.18 -9.97 -5.71
C PHE A 106 7.68 -11.14 -6.55
N ALA A 107 8.61 -11.91 -5.99
CA ALA A 107 9.06 -13.19 -6.53
C ALA A 107 8.15 -14.29 -5.96
N ILE A 108 7.23 -14.77 -6.76
CA ILE A 108 6.26 -15.80 -6.37
C ILE A 108 6.79 -17.17 -6.82
N THR A 109 7.09 -18.05 -5.87
CA THR A 109 7.42 -19.45 -6.16
C THR A 109 6.12 -20.25 -6.24
N THR A 110 5.86 -20.88 -7.38
CA THR A 110 4.69 -21.75 -7.58
C THR A 110 4.85 -23.09 -6.86
N GLN A 111 3.78 -23.90 -6.81
CA GLN A 111 3.86 -25.24 -6.22
C GLN A 111 4.82 -26.15 -6.98
N GLU A 112 4.98 -25.94 -8.28
CA GLU A 112 5.91 -26.66 -9.17
C GLU A 112 7.35 -26.15 -9.07
N GLY A 113 7.60 -25.09 -8.31
CA GLY A 113 8.93 -24.51 -8.08
C GLY A 113 9.35 -23.45 -9.10
N MET A 114 8.49 -23.02 -10.00
CA MET A 114 8.79 -21.91 -10.91
C MET A 114 8.75 -20.58 -10.15
N ILE A 115 9.65 -19.66 -10.47
CA ILE A 115 9.66 -18.30 -9.91
C ILE A 115 9.06 -17.33 -10.93
N LEU A 116 8.03 -16.60 -10.50
CA LEU A 116 7.34 -15.60 -11.29
C LEU A 116 7.52 -14.22 -10.65
N PHE A 117 8.08 -13.28 -11.39
CA PHE A 117 8.18 -11.89 -10.95
C PHE A 117 6.88 -11.13 -11.26
N LYS A 118 6.19 -10.66 -10.24
CA LYS A 118 4.91 -9.97 -10.35
C LYS A 118 5.00 -8.56 -9.78
N ALA A 119 4.41 -7.60 -10.50
CA ALA A 119 4.18 -6.27 -9.94
C ALA A 119 3.23 -6.34 -8.76
N ASP A 120 3.32 -5.37 -7.86
CA ASP A 120 2.42 -5.27 -6.72
C ASP A 120 1.04 -4.77 -7.18
N PRO A 121 -0.04 -5.51 -6.92
CA PRO A 121 -1.39 -5.08 -7.26
C PRO A 121 -1.87 -3.86 -6.46
N TYR A 122 -1.22 -3.56 -5.33
CA TYR A 122 -1.51 -2.42 -4.47
C TYR A 122 -0.49 -1.28 -4.62
N ALA A 123 0.42 -1.37 -5.60
CA ALA A 123 1.38 -0.30 -5.84
C ALA A 123 0.67 1.02 -6.19
N VAL A 124 1.06 2.08 -5.52
CA VAL A 124 0.58 3.45 -5.79
C VAL A 124 1.40 4.17 -6.84
N HIS A 125 2.58 3.61 -7.17
CA HIS A 125 3.48 4.13 -8.19
C HIS A 125 4.05 2.95 -8.99
N ALA A 126 4.06 3.07 -10.30
CA ALA A 126 4.58 2.06 -11.22
C ALA A 126 5.70 2.61 -12.10
N GLU A 127 6.60 1.74 -12.48
CA GLU A 127 7.65 2.04 -13.43
C GLU A 127 7.08 2.50 -14.78
N PHE A 128 7.76 3.41 -15.43
CA PHE A 128 7.37 3.86 -16.77
C PHE A 128 7.64 2.76 -17.81
N ARG A 129 6.71 2.60 -18.73
CA ARG A 129 6.84 1.60 -19.83
C ARG A 129 8.14 1.82 -20.63
N PRO A 130 8.84 0.73 -21.03
CA PRO A 130 8.44 -0.68 -21.03
C PRO A 130 8.67 -1.41 -19.69
N GLY A 131 9.17 -0.75 -18.67
CA GLY A 131 9.32 -1.33 -17.34
C GLY A 131 8.00 -1.82 -16.75
N THR A 132 8.08 -2.77 -15.84
CA THR A 132 6.91 -3.42 -15.22
C THR A 132 7.05 -3.58 -13.72
N ALA A 133 8.02 -2.88 -13.10
CA ALA A 133 8.18 -2.89 -11.67
C ALA A 133 7.21 -1.93 -10.96
N SER A 134 6.99 -2.17 -9.70
CA SER A 134 6.37 -1.23 -8.79
C SER A 134 7.45 -0.34 -8.17
N ILE A 135 7.08 0.84 -7.71
CA ILE A 135 7.99 1.80 -7.07
C ILE A 135 7.47 2.07 -5.67
N THR A 136 8.37 2.02 -4.67
CA THR A 136 8.02 2.38 -3.30
C THR A 136 7.70 3.86 -3.19
N GLU A 137 6.54 4.21 -2.64
CA GLU A 137 6.06 5.59 -2.54
C GLU A 137 5.28 5.82 -1.25
N ASP A 138 5.24 7.07 -0.77
CA ASP A 138 4.41 7.48 0.36
C ASP A 138 3.33 8.47 -0.08
N ILE A 139 2.12 8.00 -0.25
CA ILE A 139 0.97 8.83 -0.62
C ILE A 139 0.54 9.81 0.48
N ASN A 140 1.02 9.63 1.71
CA ASN A 140 0.70 10.50 2.85
C ASN A 140 1.71 11.66 3.00
N GLY A 141 2.77 11.68 2.20
CA GLY A 141 3.81 12.71 2.25
C GLY A 141 3.36 14.08 1.73
N PHE A 142 2.26 14.16 1.00
CA PHE A 142 1.76 15.43 0.44
C PHE A 142 1.10 16.28 1.53
N LYS A 143 1.55 17.53 1.66
CA LYS A 143 0.97 18.51 2.58
C LYS A 143 -0.06 19.35 1.84
N TRP A 144 -1.31 19.20 2.23
CA TRP A 144 -2.41 20.00 1.70
C TRP A 144 -2.39 21.40 2.31
N ASP A 145 -2.51 22.42 1.48
CA ASP A 145 -2.67 23.82 1.89
C ASP A 145 -4.05 24.33 1.43
N ASP A 146 -5.10 23.62 1.80
CA ASP A 146 -6.46 23.83 1.35
C ASP A 146 -7.46 24.06 2.51
N ALA A 147 -6.98 24.28 3.74
CA ALA A 147 -7.82 24.39 4.92
C ALA A 147 -8.90 25.50 4.78
N ALA A 148 -8.53 26.66 4.24
CA ALA A 148 -9.45 27.78 4.03
C ALA A 148 -10.54 27.42 3.02
N TRP A 149 -10.18 26.73 1.95
CA TRP A 149 -11.12 26.24 0.95
C TRP A 149 -12.06 25.19 1.54
N MET A 150 -11.57 24.25 2.33
CA MET A 150 -12.35 23.22 3.00
C MET A 150 -13.38 23.82 3.97
N GLU A 151 -13.02 24.87 4.72
CA GLU A 151 -13.97 25.58 5.59
C GLU A 151 -15.06 26.33 4.80
N THR A 152 -14.70 26.94 3.69
CA THR A 152 -15.67 27.59 2.77
C THR A 152 -16.61 26.56 2.17
N ARG A 153 -16.09 25.43 1.71
CA ARG A 153 -16.85 24.31 1.15
C ARG A 153 -17.88 23.75 2.14
N LYS A 154 -17.52 23.58 3.41
CA LYS A 154 -18.46 23.09 4.45
C LYS A 154 -19.68 24.01 4.63
N LYS A 155 -19.52 25.29 4.40
CA LYS A 155 -20.57 26.31 4.55
C LYS A 155 -21.38 26.54 3.26
N ALA A 156 -20.87 26.09 2.11
CA ALA A 156 -21.51 26.26 0.83
C ALA A 156 -22.72 25.31 0.68
N ASP A 157 -23.80 25.81 0.12
CA ASP A 157 -24.92 25.00 -0.33
C ASP A 157 -24.80 24.75 -1.84
N PRO A 158 -24.35 23.55 -2.26
CA PRO A 158 -24.08 23.26 -3.67
C PRO A 158 -25.36 23.29 -4.54
N VAL A 159 -26.53 23.15 -3.92
CA VAL A 159 -27.84 23.20 -4.66
C VAL A 159 -28.25 24.60 -4.97
N LYS A 160 -27.85 25.57 -4.12
CA LYS A 160 -28.23 26.99 -4.27
C LYS A 160 -27.14 27.87 -4.89
N SER A 161 -25.94 27.30 -5.06
CA SER A 161 -24.77 28.00 -5.60
C SER A 161 -24.64 27.76 -7.11
N PRO A 162 -24.22 28.74 -7.91
CA PRO A 162 -23.88 28.50 -9.31
C PRO A 162 -22.71 27.52 -9.40
N MET A 163 -22.78 26.60 -10.36
CA MET A 163 -21.77 25.58 -10.59
C MET A 163 -21.25 25.71 -12.02
N ALA A 164 -19.90 25.74 -12.16
CA ALA A 164 -19.21 25.59 -13.43
C ALA A 164 -18.50 24.25 -13.45
N ILE A 165 -18.76 23.44 -14.48
CA ILE A 165 -18.12 22.15 -14.68
C ILE A 165 -17.18 22.27 -15.88
N TYR A 166 -15.90 21.93 -15.67
CA TYR A 166 -14.90 21.85 -16.72
C TYR A 166 -14.33 20.44 -16.76
N GLU A 167 -14.65 19.72 -17.82
CA GLU A 167 -14.12 18.36 -18.04
C GLU A 167 -12.80 18.43 -18.78
N VAL A 168 -11.79 17.76 -18.24
CA VAL A 168 -10.45 17.75 -18.82
C VAL A 168 -9.78 16.39 -18.70
N HIS A 169 -9.16 15.95 -19.79
CA HIS A 169 -8.28 14.79 -19.79
C HIS A 169 -6.83 15.26 -19.55
N LEU A 170 -6.35 15.14 -18.30
CA LEU A 170 -5.05 15.68 -17.89
C LEU A 170 -3.88 15.17 -18.74
N GLY A 171 -3.92 13.90 -19.15
CA GLY A 171 -2.86 13.29 -19.97
C GLY A 171 -2.67 13.89 -21.35
N SER A 172 -3.69 14.58 -21.90
CA SER A 172 -3.65 15.20 -23.23
C SER A 172 -3.83 16.72 -23.23
N TRP A 173 -4.19 17.30 -22.07
CA TRP A 173 -4.48 18.75 -21.94
C TRP A 173 -3.31 19.62 -22.35
N ARG A 174 -2.14 19.39 -21.71
CA ARG A 174 -0.90 20.12 -22.02
C ARG A 174 0.30 19.26 -21.64
N LYS A 175 1.17 19.03 -22.59
CA LYS A 175 2.44 18.33 -22.36
C LYS A 175 3.56 19.37 -22.27
N LYS A 176 4.49 19.14 -21.31
CA LYS A 176 5.79 19.80 -21.33
C LYS A 176 6.75 18.92 -22.12
N ASP A 177 7.55 19.52 -22.98
CA ASP A 177 8.67 18.81 -23.59
C ASP A 177 9.58 18.31 -22.47
N ARG A 178 9.71 16.99 -22.35
CA ARG A 178 10.70 16.42 -21.44
C ARG A 178 12.03 16.42 -22.19
N PRO A 179 13.14 16.92 -21.58
CA PRO A 179 14.44 16.64 -22.12
C PRO A 179 14.58 15.13 -22.19
N GLN A 180 14.90 14.61 -23.40
CA GLN A 180 15.27 13.20 -23.54
C GLN A 180 16.47 12.98 -22.65
N LYS A 181 16.36 12.06 -21.69
CA LYS A 181 17.53 11.55 -20.98
C LYS A 181 18.25 10.67 -21.99
N GLU A 182 19.43 11.12 -22.44
CA GLU A 182 20.42 10.31 -23.12
C GLU A 182 20.87 9.17 -22.22
#